data_94e4cff018681d83c081cab4b2680257
#
_entry.id   94e4cff018681d83c081cab4b2680257
#
_cell.length_a   1.000
_cell.length_b   1.000
_cell.length_c   1.000
_cell.angle_alpha   90.00
_cell.angle_beta   90.00
_cell.angle_gamma   90.00
#
_symmetry.space_group_name_H-M   'P 1'
#
loop_
_entity.id
_entity.type
_entity.pdbx_description
1 polymer ?
#
loop_
_entity_poly.entity_id
_entity_poly.type
_entity_poly.pdbx_seq_one_letter_code
_entity_poly.pdbx_strand_id
1 'polypeptide(L)'
;DLTIIVNSEDYIIHDIKNFTNRDNIHGFNVTFIQVNGGNRTKPLFVVDHSDFNNAMLYYKLGESYIYNAINADKYNRTKRWKEYYEFRERNLLLVNLLDKATNKIKFSRDLDYGFALTSHKAQGSTYADVYIDINDIVFDTRTGNPWGDIDNTLRRLYTACSRCKNRLYLCYGQ
;
A
#
# COMPACT_ATOMS: atom_id res chain seq x y z
N ASP A 1 8.46 -21.48 -0.29
CA ASP A 1 8.06 -20.31 -1.10
C ASP A 1 6.83 -19.70 -0.47
N LEU A 2 6.92 -18.41 -0.09
CA LEU A 2 5.79 -17.65 0.39
C LEU A 2 4.83 -17.41 -0.78
N THR A 3 3.56 -17.70 -0.57
CA THR A 3 2.50 -17.45 -1.56
C THR A 3 1.88 -16.06 -1.41
N ILE A 4 2.16 -15.37 -0.32
CA ILE A 4 1.52 -14.10 0.08
C ILE A 4 2.59 -13.19 0.69
N ILE A 5 2.54 -11.89 0.36
CA ILE A 5 3.25 -10.85 1.12
C ILE A 5 2.54 -10.67 2.45
N VAL A 6 3.30 -10.81 3.54
CA VAL A 6 2.77 -10.58 4.89
C VAL A 6 2.83 -9.09 5.19
N ASN A 7 1.73 -8.54 5.67
CA ASN A 7 1.67 -7.14 6.10
C ASN A 7 2.70 -6.88 7.22
N SER A 8 3.32 -5.71 7.15
CA SER A 8 4.33 -5.25 8.13
C SER A 8 5.66 -6.02 8.12
N GLU A 9 5.95 -6.75 7.05
CA GLU A 9 7.24 -7.37 6.79
C GLU A 9 7.99 -6.59 5.72
N ASP A 10 9.32 -6.54 5.85
CA ASP A 10 10.19 -5.90 4.87
C ASP A 10 10.65 -6.92 3.82
N TYR A 11 10.65 -6.49 2.58
CA TYR A 11 11.05 -7.31 1.43
C TYR A 11 12.04 -6.55 0.55
N ILE A 12 12.97 -7.30 -0.05
CA ILE A 12 13.89 -6.81 -1.05
C ILE A 12 13.48 -7.38 -2.41
N ILE A 13 13.54 -6.57 -3.45
CA ILE A 13 13.35 -7.05 -4.82
C ILE A 13 14.52 -7.98 -5.16
N HIS A 14 14.20 -9.21 -5.55
CA HIS A 14 15.17 -10.22 -5.95
C HIS A 14 15.29 -10.33 -7.47
N ASP A 15 14.19 -10.33 -8.16
CA ASP A 15 14.13 -10.43 -9.62
C ASP A 15 12.96 -9.57 -10.15
N ILE A 16 13.16 -8.98 -11.32
CA ILE A 16 12.15 -8.16 -11.99
C ILE A 16 12.20 -8.42 -13.49
N LYS A 17 11.05 -8.72 -14.10
CA LYS A 17 10.91 -9.00 -15.53
C LYS A 17 9.71 -8.26 -16.09
N ASN A 18 9.90 -7.61 -17.24
CA ASN A 18 8.78 -7.03 -17.97
C ASN A 18 7.77 -8.12 -18.34
N PHE A 19 6.52 -7.83 -18.15
CA PHE A 19 5.43 -8.76 -18.43
C PHE A 19 4.16 -8.02 -18.84
N THR A 20 3.41 -8.60 -19.77
CA THR A 20 2.05 -8.17 -20.09
C THR A 20 1.12 -9.29 -19.68
N ASN A 21 0.17 -8.97 -18.83
CA ASN A 21 -0.74 -9.99 -18.30
C ASN A 21 -1.90 -10.29 -19.28
N ARG A 22 -2.78 -11.22 -18.90
CA ARG A 22 -3.94 -11.63 -19.70
C ARG A 22 -4.98 -10.53 -19.95
N ASP A 23 -4.96 -9.47 -19.14
CA ASP A 23 -5.86 -8.31 -19.26
C ASP A 23 -5.23 -7.21 -20.13
N ASN A 24 -4.12 -7.51 -20.84
CA ASN A 24 -3.29 -6.59 -21.62
C ASN A 24 -2.70 -5.43 -20.82
N ILE A 25 -2.61 -5.58 -19.49
CA ILE A 25 -1.95 -4.60 -18.63
C ILE A 25 -0.44 -4.88 -18.67
N HIS A 26 0.36 -3.86 -18.96
CA HIS A 26 1.81 -3.92 -18.89
C HIS A 26 2.31 -3.71 -17.46
N GLY A 27 3.39 -4.35 -17.11
CA GLY A 27 3.98 -4.23 -15.79
C GLY A 27 5.18 -5.16 -15.61
N PHE A 28 5.38 -5.56 -14.37
CA PHE A 28 6.56 -6.32 -13.98
C PHE A 28 6.15 -7.55 -13.16
N ASN A 29 6.67 -8.71 -13.51
CA ASN A 29 6.70 -9.85 -12.60
C ASN A 29 7.87 -9.66 -11.65
N VAL A 30 7.57 -9.46 -10.38
CA VAL A 30 8.55 -9.17 -9.32
C VAL A 30 8.57 -10.31 -8.32
N THR A 31 9.75 -10.82 -8.04
CA THR A 31 9.99 -11.77 -6.95
C THR A 31 10.65 -11.03 -5.80
N PHE A 32 10.13 -11.19 -4.60
CA PHE A 32 10.66 -10.58 -3.40
C PHE A 32 11.32 -11.62 -2.49
N ILE A 33 12.29 -11.18 -1.70
CA ILE A 33 12.86 -11.95 -0.58
C ILE A 33 12.52 -11.22 0.71
N GLN A 34 11.95 -11.94 1.65
CA GLN A 34 11.71 -11.47 3.01
C GLN A 34 13.04 -11.21 3.72
N VAL A 35 13.20 -10.01 4.28
CA VAL A 35 14.46 -9.61 4.96
C VAL A 35 14.72 -10.50 6.17
N ASN A 36 13.68 -10.77 6.96
CA ASN A 36 13.75 -11.66 8.11
C ASN A 36 13.28 -13.07 7.71
N GLY A 37 14.22 -13.96 7.40
CA GLY A 37 13.92 -15.36 7.10
C GLY A 37 14.28 -15.85 5.70
N GLY A 38 14.62 -14.96 4.76
CA GLY A 38 15.15 -15.32 3.45
C GLY A 38 14.19 -16.06 2.51
N ASN A 39 12.89 -16.09 2.86
CA ASN A 39 11.88 -16.76 2.04
C ASN A 39 11.58 -15.94 0.79
N ARG A 40 11.48 -16.63 -0.35
CA ARG A 40 11.11 -15.99 -1.63
C ARG A 40 9.61 -16.06 -1.86
N THR A 41 9.06 -14.98 -2.43
CA THR A 41 7.68 -15.01 -2.94
C THR A 41 7.62 -15.71 -4.28
N LYS A 42 6.44 -16.16 -4.68
CA LYS A 42 6.16 -16.40 -6.10
C LYS A 42 6.22 -15.07 -6.85
N PRO A 43 6.44 -15.05 -8.17
CA PRO A 43 6.36 -13.82 -8.94
C PRO A 43 5.00 -13.16 -8.76
N LEU A 44 5.02 -11.89 -8.39
CA LEU A 44 3.83 -11.04 -8.23
C LEU A 44 3.83 -10.01 -9.36
N PHE A 45 2.68 -9.80 -9.95
CA PHE A 45 2.56 -8.83 -11.03
C PHE A 45 2.27 -7.44 -10.47
N VAL A 46 3.15 -6.50 -10.79
CA VAL A 46 3.07 -5.09 -10.41
C VAL A 46 2.81 -4.27 -11.66
N VAL A 47 1.77 -3.46 -11.64
CA VAL A 47 1.35 -2.64 -12.79
C VAL A 47 2.36 -1.52 -13.05
N ASP A 48 2.77 -1.35 -14.30
CA ASP A 48 3.51 -0.15 -14.71
C ASP A 48 2.55 1.03 -14.82
N HIS A 49 2.62 1.91 -13.85
CA HIS A 49 1.82 3.13 -13.78
C HIS A 49 2.49 4.35 -14.44
N SER A 50 3.73 4.21 -14.93
CA SER A 50 4.45 5.28 -15.63
C SER A 50 3.86 5.54 -17.03
N ASP A 51 3.28 4.51 -17.65
CA ASP A 51 2.49 4.65 -18.86
C ASP A 51 1.04 5.03 -18.53
N PHE A 52 0.66 6.24 -18.93
CA PHE A 52 -0.69 6.76 -18.71
C PHE A 52 -1.80 5.88 -19.32
N ASN A 53 -1.59 5.35 -20.52
CA ASN A 53 -2.59 4.50 -21.20
C ASN A 53 -2.79 3.19 -20.44
N ASN A 54 -1.72 2.63 -19.94
CA ASN A 54 -1.72 1.41 -19.13
C ASN A 54 -2.44 1.63 -17.79
N ALA A 55 -2.12 2.73 -17.09
CA ALA A 55 -2.80 3.10 -15.85
C ALA A 55 -4.31 3.33 -16.08
N MET A 56 -4.68 3.95 -17.23
CA MET A 56 -6.08 4.14 -17.62
C MET A 56 -6.79 2.84 -17.99
N LEU A 57 -6.08 1.87 -18.57
CA LEU A 57 -6.64 0.54 -18.84
C LEU A 57 -6.97 -0.16 -17.52
N TYR A 58 -6.02 -0.19 -16.59
CA TYR A 58 -6.27 -0.72 -15.24
C TYR A 58 -7.48 -0.06 -14.58
N TYR A 59 -7.53 1.28 -14.63
CA TYR A 59 -8.61 2.06 -14.02
C TYR A 59 -9.99 1.66 -14.60
N LYS A 60 -10.12 1.62 -15.93
CA LYS A 60 -11.37 1.24 -16.61
C LYS A 60 -11.81 -0.19 -16.27
N LEU A 61 -10.87 -1.13 -16.25
CA LEU A 61 -11.16 -2.53 -15.89
C LEU A 61 -11.63 -2.61 -14.43
N GLY A 62 -10.93 -1.96 -13.51
CA GLY A 62 -11.32 -1.91 -12.10
C GLY A 62 -12.72 -1.31 -11.90
N GLU A 63 -13.03 -0.20 -12.58
CA GLU A 63 -14.37 0.38 -12.55
C GLU A 63 -15.43 -0.56 -13.11
N SER A 64 -15.15 -1.28 -14.19
CA SER A 64 -16.07 -2.27 -14.77
C SER A 64 -16.39 -3.38 -13.77
N TYR A 65 -15.38 -3.91 -13.06
CA TYR A 65 -15.61 -4.91 -12.00
C TYR A 65 -16.46 -4.36 -10.87
N ILE A 66 -16.19 -3.13 -10.39
CA ILE A 66 -16.99 -2.48 -9.34
C ILE A 66 -18.43 -2.28 -9.82
N TYR A 67 -18.61 -1.75 -11.03
CA TYR A 67 -19.93 -1.54 -11.62
C TYR A 67 -20.74 -2.83 -11.68
N ASN A 68 -20.13 -3.92 -12.17
CA ASN A 68 -20.76 -5.23 -12.24
C ASN A 68 -21.13 -5.78 -10.86
N ALA A 69 -20.29 -5.51 -9.84
CA ALA A 69 -20.57 -5.96 -8.48
C ALA A 69 -21.71 -5.18 -7.81
N ILE A 70 -21.77 -3.85 -8.03
CA ILE A 70 -22.82 -2.99 -7.47
C ILE A 70 -24.19 -3.31 -8.11
N ASN A 71 -24.21 -3.52 -9.44
CA ASN A 71 -25.46 -3.75 -10.18
C ASN A 71 -25.87 -5.22 -10.27
N ALA A 72 -25.12 -6.12 -9.64
CA ALA A 72 -25.48 -7.53 -9.60
C ALA A 72 -26.71 -7.76 -8.69
N ASP A 73 -27.53 -8.72 -9.07
CA ASP A 73 -28.59 -9.22 -8.23
C ASP A 73 -28.04 -9.84 -6.92
N LYS A 74 -28.92 -10.06 -5.94
CA LYS A 74 -28.55 -10.54 -4.61
C LYS A 74 -27.74 -11.86 -4.64
N TYR A 75 -28.04 -12.75 -5.58
CA TYR A 75 -27.40 -14.07 -5.65
C TYR A 75 -26.00 -14.01 -6.26
N ASN A 76 -25.78 -13.10 -7.19
CA ASN A 76 -24.52 -12.95 -7.91
C ASN A 76 -23.57 -11.92 -7.29
N ARG A 77 -24.04 -11.05 -6.38
CA ARG A 77 -23.26 -9.94 -5.82
C ARG A 77 -21.95 -10.40 -5.18
N THR A 78 -21.99 -11.43 -4.35
CA THR A 78 -20.79 -11.97 -3.69
C THR A 78 -19.76 -12.48 -4.70
N LYS A 79 -20.23 -13.18 -5.75
CA LYS A 79 -19.37 -13.66 -6.83
C LYS A 79 -18.70 -12.50 -7.57
N ARG A 80 -19.44 -11.43 -7.89
CA ARG A 80 -18.90 -10.26 -8.60
C ARG A 80 -17.88 -9.48 -7.76
N TRP A 81 -18.10 -9.35 -6.46
CA TRP A 81 -17.09 -8.78 -5.56
C TRP A 81 -15.85 -9.66 -5.48
N LYS A 82 -15.98 -10.97 -5.45
CA LYS A 82 -14.85 -11.88 -5.50
C LYS A 82 -14.02 -11.69 -6.77
N GLU A 83 -14.67 -11.57 -7.94
CA GLU A 83 -13.99 -11.28 -9.22
C GLU A 83 -13.20 -9.96 -9.16
N TYR A 84 -13.75 -8.92 -8.53
CA TYR A 84 -13.05 -7.64 -8.30
C TYR A 84 -11.81 -7.81 -7.42
N TYR A 85 -11.93 -8.51 -6.29
CA TYR A 85 -10.78 -8.72 -5.40
C TYR A 85 -9.71 -9.59 -6.05
N GLU A 86 -10.07 -10.62 -6.78
CA GLU A 86 -9.14 -11.42 -7.58
C GLU A 86 -8.43 -10.58 -8.66
N PHE A 87 -9.12 -9.63 -9.28
CA PHE A 87 -8.49 -8.66 -10.19
C PHE A 87 -7.46 -7.81 -9.45
N ARG A 88 -7.77 -7.29 -8.26
CA ARG A 88 -6.86 -6.50 -7.44
C ARG A 88 -5.63 -7.31 -6.99
N GLU A 89 -5.82 -8.52 -6.51
CA GLU A 89 -4.73 -9.39 -6.03
C GLU A 89 -3.72 -9.75 -7.12
N ARG A 90 -4.18 -9.93 -8.34
CA ARG A 90 -3.28 -10.25 -9.46
C ARG A 90 -2.71 -9.03 -10.19
N ASN A 91 -3.09 -7.82 -9.82
CA ASN A 91 -2.67 -6.57 -10.46
C ASN A 91 -2.32 -5.53 -9.39
N LEU A 92 -1.14 -5.66 -8.78
CA LEU A 92 -0.73 -4.83 -7.64
C LEU A 92 -0.34 -3.42 -8.09
N LEU A 93 -0.76 -2.42 -7.33
CA LEU A 93 -0.44 -1.02 -7.55
C LEU A 93 0.63 -0.52 -6.57
N LEU A 94 1.57 0.28 -7.07
CA LEU A 94 2.53 1.04 -6.26
C LEU A 94 2.06 2.47 -5.96
N VAL A 95 1.03 2.95 -6.66
CA VAL A 95 0.51 4.32 -6.52
C VAL A 95 -0.99 4.31 -6.35
N ASN A 96 -1.51 5.35 -5.71
CA ASN A 96 -2.94 5.58 -5.66
C ASN A 96 -3.43 6.11 -7.02
N LEU A 97 -4.50 5.53 -7.54
CA LEU A 97 -5.19 6.07 -8.70
C LEU A 97 -6.39 6.89 -8.23
N LEU A 98 -6.45 8.13 -8.71
CA LEU A 98 -7.48 9.09 -8.31
C LEU A 98 -8.66 9.07 -9.28
N ASP A 99 -9.84 9.28 -8.75
CA ASP A 99 -11.03 9.59 -9.53
C ASP A 99 -10.90 11.00 -10.12
N LYS A 100 -11.04 11.12 -11.44
CA LYS A 100 -10.84 12.39 -12.15
C LYS A 100 -11.84 13.47 -11.80
N ALA A 101 -13.06 13.09 -11.43
CA ALA A 101 -14.13 14.05 -11.11
C ALA A 101 -14.04 14.57 -9.68
N THR A 102 -13.68 13.69 -8.74
CA THR A 102 -13.68 14.00 -7.31
C THR A 102 -12.30 14.26 -6.72
N ASN A 103 -11.24 13.93 -7.46
CA ASN A 103 -9.84 13.93 -7.01
C ASN A 103 -9.61 13.10 -5.73
N LYS A 104 -10.50 12.15 -5.45
CA LYS A 104 -10.37 11.21 -4.33
C LYS A 104 -9.71 9.91 -4.80
N ILE A 105 -9.07 9.21 -3.86
CA ILE A 105 -8.50 7.89 -4.15
C ILE A 105 -9.63 6.94 -4.56
N LYS A 106 -9.53 6.42 -5.78
CA LYS A 106 -10.43 5.40 -6.32
C LYS A 106 -9.88 4.00 -6.09
N PHE A 107 -8.61 3.82 -6.41
CA PHE A 107 -7.86 2.58 -6.14
C PHE A 107 -6.65 2.91 -5.30
N SER A 108 -6.58 2.35 -4.10
CA SER A 108 -5.42 2.51 -3.23
C SER A 108 -4.25 1.64 -3.74
N ARG A 109 -3.03 2.08 -3.48
CA ARG A 109 -1.84 1.26 -3.68
C ARG A 109 -1.90 0.01 -2.80
N ASP A 110 -1.34 -1.08 -3.31
CA ASP A 110 -1.26 -2.37 -2.62
C ASP A 110 0.10 -2.58 -1.95
N LEU A 111 1.17 -2.06 -2.58
CA LEU A 111 2.53 -2.09 -2.07
C LEU A 111 2.99 -0.68 -1.73
N ASP A 112 3.83 -0.56 -0.71
CA ASP A 112 4.41 0.70 -0.27
C ASP A 112 5.93 0.57 -0.13
N TYR A 113 6.63 1.69 -0.20
CA TYR A 113 8.06 1.72 0.11
C TYR A 113 8.23 1.58 1.62
N GLY A 114 9.18 0.70 2.03
CA GLY A 114 9.48 0.45 3.45
C GLY A 114 10.26 1.58 4.16
N PHE A 115 10.51 2.72 3.48
CA PHE A 115 11.31 3.82 4.02
C PHE A 115 10.57 4.71 5.01
N ALA A 116 9.25 4.80 4.90
CA ALA A 116 8.42 5.57 5.80
C ALA A 116 7.09 4.86 6.03
N LEU A 117 6.72 4.73 7.30
CA LEU A 117 5.50 4.07 7.73
C LEU A 117 4.71 5.00 8.64
N THR A 118 3.39 4.89 8.60
CA THR A 118 2.57 5.50 9.65
C THR A 118 2.74 4.73 10.96
N SER A 119 2.58 5.39 12.10
CA SER A 119 2.64 4.75 13.43
C SER A 119 1.70 3.52 13.53
N HIS A 120 0.53 3.57 12.88
CA HIS A 120 -0.40 2.44 12.83
C HIS A 120 0.16 1.25 12.05
N LYS A 121 0.79 1.47 10.89
CA LYS A 121 1.41 0.40 10.10
C LYS A 121 2.64 -0.20 10.79
N ALA A 122 3.35 0.58 11.60
CA ALA A 122 4.49 0.11 12.39
C ALA A 122 4.08 -0.73 13.61
N GLN A 123 2.80 -0.76 13.95
CA GLN A 123 2.30 -1.51 15.11
C GLN A 123 2.56 -3.01 14.93
N GLY A 124 3.18 -3.63 15.95
CA GLY A 124 3.59 -5.05 15.91
C GLY A 124 5.00 -5.30 15.37
N SER A 125 5.59 -4.35 14.65
CA SER A 125 6.98 -4.45 14.15
C SER A 125 7.98 -3.79 15.10
N THR A 126 9.26 -4.15 14.96
CA THR A 126 10.35 -3.56 15.74
C THR A 126 11.54 -3.31 14.82
N TYR A 127 12.15 -2.13 14.93
CA TYR A 127 13.23 -1.68 14.07
C TYR A 127 14.49 -1.38 14.88
N ALA A 128 15.65 -1.56 14.28
CA ALA A 128 16.91 -1.24 14.95
C ALA A 128 17.00 0.25 15.28
N ASP A 129 16.81 1.08 14.28
CA ASP A 129 16.84 2.54 14.37
C ASP A 129 15.50 3.10 13.84
N VAL A 130 14.95 4.10 14.52
CA VAL A 130 13.68 4.72 14.15
C VAL A 130 13.85 6.24 14.07
N TYR A 131 13.39 6.81 12.97
CA TYR A 131 13.30 8.25 12.74
C TYR A 131 11.84 8.65 12.79
N ILE A 132 11.47 9.55 13.68
CA ILE A 132 10.10 10.02 13.84
C ILE A 132 10.00 11.48 13.41
N ASP A 133 9.18 11.75 12.41
CA ASP A 133 8.73 13.10 12.11
C ASP A 133 7.65 13.51 13.12
N ILE A 134 8.05 14.31 14.12
CA ILE A 134 7.15 14.77 15.16
C ILE A 134 6.07 15.69 14.60
N ASN A 135 6.42 16.51 13.61
CA ASN A 135 5.47 17.45 13.03
C ASN A 135 4.29 16.70 12.37
N ASP A 136 4.55 15.61 11.65
CA ASP A 136 3.49 14.81 11.03
C ASP A 136 2.59 14.10 12.06
N ILE A 137 3.13 13.79 13.24
CA ILE A 137 2.33 13.17 14.32
C ILE A 137 1.51 14.20 15.09
N VAL A 138 2.09 15.36 15.36
CA VAL A 138 1.50 16.37 16.28
C VAL A 138 0.60 17.35 15.55
N PHE A 139 0.93 17.71 14.31
CA PHE A 139 0.23 18.75 13.56
C PHE A 139 -0.53 18.17 12.36
N ASP A 140 -1.66 18.77 12.03
CA ASP A 140 -2.31 18.55 10.74
C ASP A 140 -1.52 19.30 9.66
N THR A 141 -0.85 18.58 8.78
CA THR A 141 0.00 19.14 7.71
C THR A 141 -0.76 20.07 6.74
N ARG A 142 -2.09 19.99 6.68
CA ARG A 142 -2.94 20.85 5.81
C ARG A 142 -3.24 22.20 6.46
N THR A 143 -3.38 22.23 7.78
CA THR A 143 -3.78 23.41 8.51
C THR A 143 -2.65 24.03 9.34
N GLY A 144 -1.59 23.27 9.60
CA GLY A 144 -0.49 23.66 10.48
C GLY A 144 -0.85 23.70 11.97
N ASN A 145 -2.09 23.34 12.32
CA ASN A 145 -2.55 23.34 13.71
C ASN A 145 -2.31 21.99 14.38
N PRO A 146 -2.08 21.96 15.70
CA PRO A 146 -2.04 20.70 16.44
C PRO A 146 -3.36 19.92 16.27
N TRP A 147 -3.25 18.59 16.24
CA TRP A 147 -4.43 17.74 16.25
C TRP A 147 -5.23 17.96 17.56
N GLY A 148 -6.54 18.14 17.43
CA GLY A 148 -7.41 18.41 18.58
C GLY A 148 -7.55 17.22 19.56
N ASP A 149 -7.28 16.01 19.12
CA ASP A 149 -7.30 14.80 19.94
C ASP A 149 -5.90 14.51 20.49
N ILE A 150 -5.62 15.03 21.68
CA ILE A 150 -4.33 14.89 22.38
C ILE A 150 -4.07 13.42 22.74
N ASP A 151 -5.07 12.69 23.19
CA ASP A 151 -4.91 11.29 23.61
C ASP A 151 -4.50 10.41 22.44
N ASN A 152 -5.13 10.60 21.27
CA ASN A 152 -4.76 9.89 20.07
C ASN A 152 -3.36 10.27 19.58
N THR A 153 -3.01 11.55 19.66
CA THR A 153 -1.66 12.04 19.32
C THR A 153 -0.60 11.39 20.21
N LEU A 154 -0.82 11.34 21.51
CA LEU A 154 0.09 10.68 22.46
C LEU A 154 0.21 9.17 22.20
N ARG A 155 -0.89 8.48 21.89
CA ARG A 155 -0.88 7.06 21.51
C ARG A 155 -0.08 6.80 20.24
N ARG A 156 -0.23 7.66 19.23
CA ARG A 156 0.55 7.57 17.97
C ARG A 156 2.04 7.75 18.24
N LEU A 157 2.40 8.75 19.04
CA LEU A 157 3.78 9.02 19.42
C LEU A 157 4.37 7.86 20.24
N TYR A 158 3.64 7.37 21.24
CA TYR A 158 4.04 6.19 22.00
C TYR A 158 4.27 4.98 21.11
N THR A 159 3.34 4.71 20.20
CA THR A 159 3.45 3.59 19.27
C THR A 159 4.72 3.71 18.44
N ALA A 160 4.99 4.88 17.87
CA ALA A 160 6.19 5.10 17.05
C ALA A 160 7.48 4.93 17.87
N CYS A 161 7.57 5.54 19.05
CA CYS A 161 8.76 5.45 19.91
C CYS A 161 9.04 4.02 20.39
N SER A 162 7.98 3.28 20.74
CA SER A 162 8.10 1.91 21.27
C SER A 162 8.54 0.88 20.21
N ARG A 163 8.68 1.27 18.95
CA ARG A 163 9.16 0.38 17.87
C ARG A 163 10.67 0.31 17.75
N CYS A 164 11.39 1.19 18.46
CA CYS A 164 12.84 1.30 18.40
C CYS A 164 13.54 0.31 19.34
N LYS A 165 14.56 -0.41 18.82
CA LYS A 165 15.45 -1.26 19.62
C LYS A 165 16.72 -0.54 20.08
N ASN A 166 17.36 0.21 19.17
CA ASN A 166 18.70 0.76 19.39
C ASN A 166 18.69 2.28 19.51
N ARG A 167 18.33 2.98 18.42
CA ARG A 167 18.44 4.44 18.33
C ARG A 167 17.15 5.07 17.85
N LEU A 168 16.65 6.00 18.64
CA LEU A 168 15.47 6.80 18.31
C LEU A 168 15.92 8.22 17.95
N TYR A 169 15.52 8.66 16.76
CA TYR A 169 15.75 10.01 16.26
C TYR A 169 14.43 10.75 16.15
N LEU A 170 14.33 11.86 16.86
CA LEU A 170 13.16 12.73 16.81
C LEU A 170 13.47 13.87 15.85
N CYS A 171 12.79 13.89 14.71
CA CYS A 171 12.94 14.92 13.69
C CYS A 171 11.83 15.95 13.90
N TYR A 172 12.20 17.21 14.03
CA TYR A 172 11.28 18.35 14.04
C TYR A 172 11.83 19.40 13.08
N GLY A 173 11.00 19.84 12.14
CA GLY A 173 11.31 20.95 11.25
C GLY A 173 11.05 22.29 11.94
N GLN A 174 11.80 23.28 11.51
CA GLN A 174 11.48 24.70 11.81
C GLN A 174 10.33 25.17 10.98
#